data_e7c9ac61908ab66d00a973149a5c2cab
#
_entry.id   e7c9ac61908ab66d00a973149a5c2cab
#
_cell.length_a   1.000
_cell.length_b   1.000
_cell.length_c   1.000
_cell.angle_alpha   90.00
_cell.angle_beta   90.00
_cell.angle_gamma   90.00
#
_symmetry.space_group_name_H-M   'P 1'
#
loop_
_entity.id
_entity.type
_entity.pdbx_description
1 polymer ?
#
loop_
_entity_poly.entity_id
_entity_poly.type
_entity_poly.pdbx_seq_one_letter_code
_entity_poly.pdbx_strand_id
1 'polypeptide(L)'
;PELDLVLTDEVNPGIASSAVAQARQRLGQEPLAQLFGLCASAWDTRHQRGRSWRGLARYAIDGSTLRTSDTADNRDHFGAQTYASGAVASYPQLRMLTLTSLATHLLRDAVFGEYGKNEMRYAKELMEAIPEHSLTVFDRGFLSAEILLQLQQKGVQRHWLIPAKSNSQWEKLDKHPTDYRVRMKVSPQARKANPALPAYWQARAIEIVSRHGQRRILLTSLLDAKAWPANEIAQQYEQRWHIETSYRELKQEMLGAGLTLRSGSPQTVRQEVWGVLLAYNL
;
A
#
# COMPACT_ATOMS: atom_id res chain seq x y z
N PRO A 1 11.40 25.11 17.07
CA PRO A 1 10.25 26.01 17.11
C PRO A 1 8.95 25.29 17.49
N GLU A 2 8.71 24.06 17.01
CA GLU A 2 7.48 23.30 17.32
C GLU A 2 7.51 22.65 18.72
N LEU A 3 8.70 22.39 19.27
CA LEU A 3 8.84 21.92 20.64
C LEU A 3 8.43 22.99 21.66
N ASP A 4 8.59 24.25 21.31
CA ASP A 4 8.25 25.38 22.18
C ASP A 4 6.73 25.49 22.41
N LEU A 5 5.91 24.89 21.51
CA LEU A 5 4.46 24.82 21.67
C LEU A 5 4.01 23.79 22.74
N VAL A 6 4.86 22.82 23.07
CA VAL A 6 4.54 21.71 23.98
C VAL A 6 5.21 21.85 25.33
N LEU A 7 6.37 22.49 25.38
CA LEU A 7 7.14 22.68 26.61
C LEU A 7 7.11 24.17 26.97
N THR A 8 6.58 24.50 28.14
CA THR A 8 6.60 25.87 28.65
C THR A 8 8.05 26.35 28.88
N ASP A 9 8.31 27.65 28.74
CA ASP A 9 9.63 28.27 28.91
C ASP A 9 10.32 27.91 30.24
N GLU A 10 9.54 27.62 31.29
CA GLU A 10 10.02 27.16 32.59
C GLU A 10 10.64 25.75 32.56
N VAL A 11 10.23 24.91 31.61
CA VAL A 11 10.69 23.50 31.47
C VAL A 11 11.81 23.39 30.42
N ASN A 12 11.99 24.40 29.58
CA ASN A 12 12.93 24.37 28.46
C ASN A 12 13.97 25.50 28.48
N PRO A 13 14.92 25.49 29.42
CA PRO A 13 16.02 26.46 29.43
C PRO A 13 17.04 26.09 28.33
N GLY A 14 16.69 26.31 27.04
CA GLY A 14 17.65 26.24 25.95
C GLY A 14 18.12 24.83 25.59
N ILE A 15 17.22 23.90 25.26
CA ILE A 15 17.62 22.62 24.66
C ILE A 15 18.35 22.87 23.34
N ALA A 16 19.64 22.54 23.28
CA ALA A 16 20.39 22.64 22.05
C ALA A 16 19.79 21.74 20.94
N SER A 17 19.69 22.25 19.73
CA SER A 17 19.20 21.48 18.58
C SER A 17 19.97 20.18 18.35
N SER A 18 21.26 20.15 18.71
CA SER A 18 22.09 18.94 18.68
C SER A 18 21.61 17.87 19.68
N ALA A 19 21.11 18.28 20.88
CA ALA A 19 20.58 17.33 21.87
C ALA A 19 19.30 16.64 21.35
N VAL A 20 18.42 17.37 20.65
CA VAL A 20 17.24 16.81 19.97
C VAL A 20 17.65 15.82 18.90
N ALA A 21 18.64 16.17 18.06
CA ALA A 21 19.15 15.26 17.02
C ALA A 21 19.72 13.96 17.63
N GLN A 22 20.51 14.06 18.69
CA GLN A 22 21.04 12.90 19.39
C GLN A 22 19.94 12.05 20.07
N ALA A 23 18.92 12.69 20.64
CA ALA A 23 17.79 11.99 21.23
C ALA A 23 17.00 11.20 20.17
N ARG A 24 16.77 11.81 19.00
CA ARG A 24 16.16 11.12 17.84
C ARG A 24 16.97 9.91 17.41
N GLN A 25 18.29 10.04 17.29
CA GLN A 25 19.15 8.90 16.92
C GLN A 25 19.07 7.75 17.92
N ARG A 26 19.08 8.07 19.24
CA ARG A 26 18.94 7.06 20.31
C ARG A 26 17.57 6.40 20.34
N LEU A 27 16.50 7.15 20.04
CA LEU A 27 15.13 6.65 20.04
C LEU A 27 14.94 5.54 18.98
N GLY A 28 15.57 5.66 17.81
CA GLY A 28 15.33 4.75 16.69
C GLY A 28 13.98 4.98 16.03
N GLN A 29 13.65 4.12 15.06
CA GLN A 29 12.37 4.21 14.33
C GLN A 29 11.24 3.41 14.98
N GLU A 30 11.58 2.38 15.76
CA GLU A 30 10.66 1.36 16.27
C GLU A 30 9.53 1.95 17.13
N PRO A 31 9.76 2.89 18.04
CA PRO A 31 8.69 3.50 18.83
C PRO A 31 7.68 4.26 17.97
N LEU A 32 8.14 4.96 16.91
CA LEU A 32 7.26 5.68 15.99
C LEU A 32 6.45 4.72 15.11
N ALA A 33 7.07 3.63 14.64
CA ALA A 33 6.39 2.57 13.91
C ALA A 33 5.28 1.92 14.75
N GLN A 34 5.60 1.61 16.01
CA GLN A 34 4.62 1.05 16.96
C GLN A 34 3.47 2.02 17.23
N LEU A 35 3.79 3.29 17.50
CA LEU A 35 2.79 4.33 17.73
C LEU A 35 1.87 4.48 16.51
N PHE A 36 2.44 4.56 15.31
CA PHE A 36 1.67 4.60 14.08
C PHE A 36 0.73 3.38 13.97
N GLY A 37 1.23 2.17 14.15
CA GLY A 37 0.44 0.94 14.05
C GLY A 37 -0.72 0.90 15.05
N LEU A 38 -0.49 1.29 16.31
CA LEU A 38 -1.52 1.36 17.34
C LEU A 38 -2.59 2.40 17.02
N CYS A 39 -2.19 3.63 16.68
CA CYS A 39 -3.09 4.72 16.35
C CYS A 39 -3.89 4.40 15.08
N ALA A 40 -3.21 3.98 14.00
CA ALA A 40 -3.85 3.64 12.73
C ALA A 40 -4.88 2.52 12.88
N SER A 41 -4.55 1.48 13.68
CA SER A 41 -5.48 0.40 13.98
C SER A 41 -6.72 0.87 14.75
N ALA A 42 -6.51 1.68 15.78
CA ALA A 42 -7.59 2.18 16.61
C ALA A 42 -8.52 3.14 15.82
N TRP A 43 -7.94 4.05 15.06
CA TRP A 43 -8.69 5.00 14.24
C TRP A 43 -9.45 4.31 13.11
N ASP A 44 -8.81 3.38 12.39
CA ASP A 44 -9.46 2.63 11.33
C ASP A 44 -10.65 1.84 11.88
N THR A 45 -10.48 1.09 12.97
CA THR A 45 -11.56 0.34 13.61
C THR A 45 -12.72 1.25 14.05
N ARG A 46 -12.42 2.41 14.61
CA ARG A 46 -13.43 3.39 15.05
C ARG A 46 -14.20 3.97 13.87
N HIS A 47 -13.51 4.34 12.78
CA HIS A 47 -14.10 5.05 11.65
C HIS A 47 -14.71 4.12 10.60
N GLN A 48 -14.37 2.81 10.59
CA GLN A 48 -14.98 1.80 9.71
C GLN A 48 -16.42 1.46 10.10
N ARG A 49 -16.85 1.76 11.33
CA ARG A 49 -18.21 1.44 11.81
C ARG A 49 -19.25 2.07 10.90
N GLY A 50 -20.16 1.24 10.37
CA GLY A 50 -21.22 1.66 9.46
C GLY A 50 -20.77 2.01 8.02
N ARG A 51 -19.49 1.86 7.69
CA ARG A 51 -18.93 2.16 6.36
C ARG A 51 -18.51 0.93 5.56
N SER A 52 -18.82 -0.27 6.06
CA SER A 52 -18.53 -1.51 5.33
C SER A 52 -19.45 -1.66 4.12
N TRP A 53 -18.93 -2.28 3.06
CA TRP A 53 -19.70 -2.69 1.91
C TRP A 53 -20.07 -4.16 2.06
N ARG A 54 -21.35 -4.46 2.23
CA ARG A 54 -21.86 -5.83 2.43
C ARG A 54 -21.11 -6.60 3.54
N GLY A 55 -20.77 -5.91 4.63
CA GLY A 55 -20.02 -6.49 5.75
C GLY A 55 -18.50 -6.51 5.57
N LEU A 56 -17.96 -6.12 4.43
CA LEU A 56 -16.53 -6.04 4.17
C LEU A 56 -15.99 -4.62 4.35
N ALA A 57 -14.94 -4.46 5.15
CA ALA A 57 -14.12 -3.26 5.17
C ALA A 57 -13.34 -3.16 3.86
N ARG A 58 -13.13 -1.95 3.35
CA ARG A 58 -12.53 -1.76 2.02
C ARG A 58 -11.18 -1.08 2.12
N TYR A 59 -10.18 -1.75 1.55
CA TYR A 59 -8.81 -1.26 1.53
C TYR A 59 -8.27 -1.26 0.11
N ALA A 60 -7.18 -0.54 -0.09
CA ALA A 60 -6.39 -0.71 -1.28
C ALA A 60 -4.90 -0.66 -0.97
N ILE A 61 -4.11 -1.37 -1.76
CA ILE A 61 -2.64 -1.33 -1.73
C ILE A 61 -2.16 -0.65 -2.98
N ASP A 62 -1.31 0.35 -2.78
CA ASP A 62 -0.62 1.04 -3.87
C ASP A 62 0.78 1.46 -3.42
N GLY A 63 1.64 1.75 -4.40
CA GLY A 63 3.02 2.12 -4.19
C GLY A 63 3.31 3.57 -4.53
N SER A 64 4.29 4.13 -3.85
CA SER A 64 4.82 5.45 -4.16
C SER A 64 6.32 5.51 -3.86
N THR A 65 6.97 6.57 -4.31
CA THR A 65 8.37 6.86 -3.99
C THR A 65 8.48 8.21 -3.31
N LEU A 66 9.35 8.31 -2.32
CA LEU A 66 9.70 9.55 -1.65
C LEU A 66 11.18 9.85 -1.88
N ARG A 67 11.49 11.10 -2.13
CA ARG A 67 12.88 11.57 -2.24
C ARG A 67 13.49 11.69 -0.85
N THR A 68 14.76 11.37 -0.73
CA THR A 68 15.53 11.61 0.49
C THR A 68 16.63 12.63 0.24
N SER A 69 17.17 13.22 1.30
CA SER A 69 18.34 14.09 1.19
C SER A 69 19.48 13.38 0.48
N ASP A 70 20.18 14.11 -0.38
CA ASP A 70 21.31 13.61 -1.15
C ASP A 70 22.57 13.53 -0.28
N THR A 71 22.69 12.43 0.45
CA THR A 71 23.86 12.06 1.25
C THR A 71 24.41 10.72 0.81
N ALA A 72 25.68 10.47 1.06
CA ALA A 72 26.32 9.19 0.73
C ALA A 72 25.58 8.02 1.38
N ASP A 73 25.25 8.13 2.67
CA ASP A 73 24.53 7.10 3.43
C ASP A 73 23.16 6.77 2.83
N ASN A 74 22.39 7.81 2.46
CA ASN A 74 21.07 7.63 1.86
C ASN A 74 21.18 7.04 0.44
N ARG A 75 22.21 7.41 -0.34
CA ARG A 75 22.45 6.82 -1.66
C ARG A 75 22.81 5.36 -1.58
N ASP A 76 23.70 5.00 -0.68
CA ASP A 76 24.12 3.61 -0.47
C ASP A 76 22.95 2.74 0.01
N HIS A 77 22.15 3.24 0.93
CA HIS A 77 21.07 2.47 1.55
C HIS A 77 19.80 2.37 0.70
N PHE A 78 19.31 3.49 0.17
CA PHE A 78 18.03 3.52 -0.55
C PHE A 78 18.18 3.32 -2.06
N GLY A 79 19.33 3.73 -2.62
CA GLY A 79 19.55 3.75 -4.06
C GLY A 79 18.82 4.90 -4.75
N ALA A 80 18.93 4.92 -6.07
CA ALA A 80 18.29 5.93 -6.90
C ALA A 80 17.75 5.29 -8.19
N GLN A 81 16.77 5.94 -8.81
CA GLN A 81 16.21 5.51 -10.08
C GLN A 81 17.29 5.58 -11.18
N THR A 82 17.44 4.48 -11.92
CA THR A 82 18.19 4.46 -13.17
C THR A 82 17.21 4.55 -14.34
N TYR A 83 17.38 5.53 -15.18
CA TYR A 83 16.56 5.73 -16.37
C TYR A 83 16.98 4.80 -17.50
N ALA A 84 16.12 4.63 -18.51
CA ALA A 84 16.43 3.81 -19.70
C ALA A 84 17.68 4.29 -20.47
N SER A 85 18.03 5.57 -20.35
CA SER A 85 19.27 6.16 -20.88
C SER A 85 20.54 5.76 -20.13
N GLY A 86 20.44 5.02 -19.03
CA GLY A 86 21.54 4.73 -18.12
C GLY A 86 21.85 5.84 -17.11
N ALA A 87 21.22 7.01 -17.23
CA ALA A 87 21.39 8.09 -16.26
C ALA A 87 20.75 7.71 -14.92
N VAL A 88 21.38 8.11 -13.82
CA VAL A 88 20.90 7.91 -12.46
C VAL A 88 20.26 9.20 -11.96
N ALA A 89 19.14 9.09 -11.23
CA ALA A 89 18.48 10.24 -10.62
C ALA A 89 19.43 11.01 -9.69
N SER A 90 19.29 12.32 -9.67
CA SER A 90 20.15 13.23 -8.90
C SER A 90 19.99 13.13 -7.37
N TYR A 91 19.02 12.36 -6.92
CA TYR A 91 18.72 12.17 -5.49
C TYR A 91 18.34 10.71 -5.22
N PRO A 92 18.65 10.19 -4.02
CA PRO A 92 18.19 8.88 -3.60
C PRO A 92 16.68 8.88 -3.31
N GLN A 93 16.07 7.71 -3.45
CA GLN A 93 14.63 7.53 -3.26
C GLN A 93 14.37 6.28 -2.41
N LEU A 94 13.39 6.37 -1.55
CA LEU A 94 12.80 5.18 -0.95
C LEU A 94 11.50 4.79 -1.67
N ARG A 95 11.22 3.51 -1.72
CA ARG A 95 9.94 2.97 -2.17
C ARG A 95 9.07 2.71 -0.96
N MET A 96 7.79 3.06 -1.07
CA MET A 96 6.80 2.86 -0.03
C MET A 96 5.54 2.23 -0.62
N LEU A 97 4.98 1.25 0.07
CA LEU A 97 3.63 0.74 -0.15
C LEU A 97 2.78 1.03 1.07
N THR A 98 1.53 1.40 0.86
CA THR A 98 0.57 1.60 1.94
C THR A 98 -0.67 0.73 1.78
N LEU A 99 -1.23 0.34 2.90
CA LEU A 99 -2.58 -0.19 3.03
C LEU A 99 -3.49 0.96 3.46
N THR A 100 -4.34 1.42 2.56
CA THR A 100 -5.21 2.59 2.77
C THR A 100 -6.66 2.18 2.84
N SER A 101 -7.40 2.68 3.81
CA SER A 101 -8.85 2.52 3.90
C SER A 101 -9.55 3.35 2.82
N LEU A 102 -10.36 2.71 1.97
CA LEU A 102 -11.16 3.39 0.94
C LEU A 102 -12.36 4.15 1.50
N ALA A 103 -12.72 3.89 2.75
CA ALA A 103 -13.87 4.51 3.39
C ALA A 103 -13.52 5.76 4.20
N THR A 104 -12.28 5.85 4.69
CA THR A 104 -11.82 6.89 5.61
C THR A 104 -10.60 7.63 5.11
N HIS A 105 -9.92 7.11 4.10
CA HIS A 105 -8.63 7.54 3.56
C HIS A 105 -7.46 7.40 4.54
N LEU A 106 -7.69 6.86 5.74
CA LEU A 106 -6.63 6.60 6.71
C LEU A 106 -5.65 5.55 6.18
N LEU A 107 -4.38 5.78 6.42
CA LEU A 107 -3.32 4.80 6.21
C LEU A 107 -3.36 3.79 7.36
N ARG A 108 -3.70 2.54 7.05
CA ARG A 108 -3.80 1.47 8.03
C ARG A 108 -2.43 0.88 8.38
N ASP A 109 -1.57 0.78 7.37
CA ASP A 109 -0.20 0.31 7.51
C ASP A 109 0.66 0.76 6.33
N ALA A 110 1.98 0.71 6.49
CA ALA A 110 2.94 1.04 5.47
C ALA A 110 4.21 0.20 5.58
N VAL A 111 4.79 -0.14 4.43
CA VAL A 111 6.12 -0.75 4.33
C VAL A 111 6.96 0.07 3.37
N PHE A 112 8.19 0.36 3.74
CA PHE A 112 9.07 1.17 2.91
C PHE A 112 10.54 0.80 3.08
N GLY A 113 11.36 1.13 2.09
CA GLY A 113 12.80 0.86 2.10
C GLY A 113 13.46 1.13 0.75
N GLU A 114 14.43 0.32 0.39
CA GLU A 114 15.25 0.46 -0.81
C GLU A 114 14.40 0.62 -2.09
N TYR A 115 14.77 1.59 -2.93
CA TYR A 115 14.09 1.84 -4.21
C TYR A 115 14.15 0.63 -5.15
N GLY A 116 15.30 -0.04 -5.21
CA GLY A 116 15.54 -1.20 -6.08
C GLY A 116 14.79 -2.48 -5.67
N LYS A 117 14.28 -2.55 -4.44
CA LYS A 117 13.54 -3.72 -3.95
C LYS A 117 12.19 -3.81 -4.66
N ASN A 118 11.85 -5.01 -5.14
CA ASN A 118 10.61 -5.25 -5.87
C ASN A 118 9.38 -4.98 -4.99
N GLU A 119 8.40 -4.24 -5.52
CA GLU A 119 7.12 -3.93 -4.86
C GLU A 119 6.37 -5.18 -4.36
N MET A 120 6.50 -6.29 -5.07
CA MET A 120 5.88 -7.56 -4.66
C MET A 120 6.41 -8.08 -3.32
N ARG A 121 7.67 -7.76 -2.95
CA ARG A 121 8.22 -8.12 -1.63
C ARG A 121 7.59 -7.26 -0.54
N TYR A 122 7.47 -5.97 -0.77
CA TYR A 122 6.78 -5.06 0.16
C TYR A 122 5.30 -5.41 0.30
N ALA A 123 4.62 -5.77 -0.81
CA ALA A 123 3.24 -6.21 -0.75
C ALA A 123 3.05 -7.45 0.14
N LYS A 124 3.98 -8.41 0.11
CA LYS A 124 3.93 -9.58 1.00
C LYS A 124 4.04 -9.21 2.48
N GLU A 125 4.86 -8.22 2.80
CA GLU A 125 5.01 -7.71 4.17
C GLU A 125 3.71 -7.06 4.67
N LEU A 126 2.96 -6.33 3.79
CA LEU A 126 1.67 -5.71 4.13
C LEU A 126 0.51 -6.72 4.28
N MET A 127 0.64 -7.96 3.78
CA MET A 127 -0.46 -8.94 3.84
C MET A 127 -0.93 -9.23 5.28
N GLU A 128 -0.03 -9.17 6.25
CA GLU A 128 -0.34 -9.44 7.66
C GLU A 128 -1.23 -8.33 8.28
N ALA A 129 -1.09 -7.10 7.79
CA ALA A 129 -1.83 -5.94 8.29
C ALA A 129 -3.26 -5.85 7.72
N ILE A 130 -3.59 -6.62 6.68
CA ILE A 130 -4.93 -6.61 6.08
C ILE A 130 -5.92 -7.24 7.05
N PRO A 131 -6.98 -6.51 7.46
CA PRO A 131 -7.96 -7.05 8.39
C PRO A 131 -8.79 -8.18 7.81
N GLU A 132 -9.36 -9.00 8.67
CA GLU A 132 -10.41 -9.96 8.31
C GLU A 132 -11.68 -9.24 7.86
N HIS A 133 -12.60 -9.95 7.20
CA HIS A 133 -13.83 -9.39 6.65
C HIS A 133 -13.57 -8.14 5.80
N SER A 134 -12.65 -8.25 4.83
CA SER A 134 -12.22 -7.13 4.01
C SER A 134 -12.16 -7.46 2.52
N LEU A 135 -12.29 -6.41 1.71
CA LEU A 135 -11.99 -6.39 0.29
C LEU A 135 -10.79 -5.49 0.05
N THR A 136 -9.69 -6.05 -0.47
CA THR A 136 -8.50 -5.29 -0.84
C THR A 136 -8.44 -5.11 -2.36
N VAL A 137 -8.37 -3.87 -2.78
CA VAL A 137 -8.25 -3.48 -4.19
C VAL A 137 -6.77 -3.27 -4.53
N PHE A 138 -6.33 -3.86 -5.62
CA PHE A 138 -4.93 -3.80 -6.07
C PHE A 138 -4.81 -3.15 -7.45
N ASP A 139 -3.65 -2.58 -7.75
CA ASP A 139 -3.27 -2.30 -9.13
C ASP A 139 -2.86 -3.60 -9.85
N ARG A 140 -3.02 -3.61 -11.18
CA ARG A 140 -2.68 -4.77 -12.03
C ARG A 140 -1.24 -5.27 -11.87
N GLY A 141 -0.32 -4.42 -11.41
CA GLY A 141 1.06 -4.78 -11.10
C GLY A 141 1.16 -5.93 -10.10
N PHE A 142 0.26 -5.98 -9.14
CA PHE A 142 0.21 -6.97 -8.06
C PHE A 142 -0.49 -8.29 -8.45
N LEU A 143 -0.91 -8.48 -9.70
CA LEU A 143 -1.54 -9.73 -10.13
C LEU A 143 -0.54 -10.89 -10.06
N SER A 144 -0.60 -11.62 -8.97
CA SER A 144 0.21 -12.78 -8.63
C SER A 144 -0.61 -13.78 -7.85
N ALA A 145 -0.64 -15.04 -8.31
CA ALA A 145 -1.32 -16.11 -7.59
C ALA A 145 -0.80 -16.27 -6.16
N GLU A 146 0.50 -16.11 -5.94
CA GLU A 146 1.13 -16.22 -4.63
C GLU A 146 0.55 -15.20 -3.64
N ILE A 147 0.50 -13.91 -4.02
CA ILE A 147 -0.02 -12.85 -3.14
C ILE A 147 -1.52 -13.02 -2.89
N LEU A 148 -2.30 -13.22 -3.96
CA LEU A 148 -3.76 -13.25 -3.85
C LEU A 148 -4.28 -14.48 -3.11
N LEU A 149 -3.65 -15.65 -3.31
CA LEU A 149 -3.99 -16.86 -2.57
C LEU A 149 -3.53 -16.79 -1.11
N GLN A 150 -2.34 -16.22 -0.86
CA GLN A 150 -1.86 -16.02 0.51
C GLN A 150 -2.79 -15.10 1.29
N LEU A 151 -3.22 -13.98 0.69
CA LEU A 151 -4.20 -13.09 1.30
C LEU A 151 -5.47 -13.83 1.70
N GLN A 152 -6.00 -14.64 0.80
CA GLN A 152 -7.25 -15.37 0.99
C GLN A 152 -7.13 -16.47 2.05
N GLN A 153 -5.96 -17.11 2.15
CA GLN A 153 -5.72 -18.24 3.06
C GLN A 153 -5.36 -17.82 4.49
N LYS A 154 -4.75 -16.65 4.68
CA LYS A 154 -4.23 -16.18 5.97
C LYS A 154 -5.25 -15.49 6.88
N GLY A 155 -6.54 -15.55 6.58
CA GLY A 155 -7.58 -14.96 7.43
C GLY A 155 -8.98 -15.24 6.95
N VAL A 156 -9.96 -14.83 7.75
CA VAL A 156 -11.39 -15.04 7.49
C VAL A 156 -11.93 -13.97 6.56
N GLN A 157 -12.57 -14.37 5.46
CA GLN A 157 -13.22 -13.46 4.49
C GLN A 157 -12.31 -12.31 4.02
N ARG A 158 -11.06 -12.60 3.73
CA ARG A 158 -10.15 -11.67 3.06
C ARG A 158 -10.30 -11.83 1.55
N HIS A 159 -10.90 -10.86 0.93
CA HIS A 159 -11.18 -10.84 -0.51
C HIS A 159 -10.27 -9.84 -1.22
N TRP A 160 -10.11 -10.05 -2.52
CA TRP A 160 -9.32 -9.19 -3.37
C TRP A 160 -10.05 -8.85 -4.66
N LEU A 161 -9.69 -7.69 -5.23
CA LEU A 161 -10.18 -7.17 -6.50
C LEU A 161 -9.01 -6.53 -7.27
N ILE A 162 -8.78 -6.96 -8.50
CA ILE A 162 -7.61 -6.57 -9.29
C ILE A 162 -7.91 -6.58 -10.80
N PRO A 163 -7.38 -5.63 -11.60
CA PRO A 163 -7.48 -5.72 -13.05
C PRO A 163 -6.61 -6.85 -13.61
N ALA A 164 -7.13 -7.54 -14.60
CA ALA A 164 -6.35 -8.48 -15.39
C ALA A 164 -5.24 -7.76 -16.18
N LYS A 165 -4.11 -8.44 -16.38
CA LYS A 165 -3.08 -8.01 -17.33
C LYS A 165 -3.51 -8.39 -18.75
N SER A 166 -3.07 -7.63 -19.75
CA SER A 166 -3.40 -7.89 -21.16
C SER A 166 -2.99 -9.28 -21.66
N ASN A 167 -1.95 -9.84 -21.05
CA ASN A 167 -1.43 -11.17 -21.36
C ASN A 167 -1.94 -12.27 -20.40
N SER A 168 -2.93 -11.98 -19.55
CA SER A 168 -3.51 -12.99 -18.66
C SER A 168 -4.23 -14.06 -19.46
N GLN A 169 -3.98 -15.30 -19.10
CA GLN A 169 -4.61 -16.48 -19.74
C GLN A 169 -5.43 -17.25 -18.71
N TRP A 170 -6.62 -17.66 -19.11
CA TRP A 170 -7.50 -18.47 -18.29
C TRP A 170 -8.45 -19.34 -19.12
N GLU A 171 -9.02 -20.32 -18.51
CA GLU A 171 -10.14 -21.10 -19.00
C GLU A 171 -11.43 -20.57 -18.39
N LYS A 172 -12.43 -20.27 -19.23
CA LYS A 172 -13.79 -19.90 -18.76
C LYS A 172 -14.48 -21.14 -18.22
N LEU A 173 -15.04 -21.04 -17.03
CA LEU A 173 -15.81 -22.12 -16.39
C LEU A 173 -17.33 -21.96 -16.57
N ASP A 174 -17.80 -20.75 -16.85
CA ASP A 174 -19.21 -20.42 -17.06
C ASP A 174 -19.42 -19.83 -18.46
N LYS A 175 -20.67 -19.93 -18.96
CA LYS A 175 -21.04 -19.44 -20.30
C LYS A 175 -21.50 -17.97 -20.33
N HIS A 176 -21.54 -17.27 -19.18
CA HIS A 176 -21.97 -15.87 -19.16
C HIS A 176 -21.00 -14.98 -19.96
N PRO A 177 -21.51 -14.03 -20.77
CA PRO A 177 -20.65 -13.26 -21.67
C PRO A 177 -19.66 -12.33 -20.97
N THR A 178 -20.06 -11.67 -19.89
CA THR A 178 -19.30 -10.58 -19.27
C THR A 178 -19.01 -10.80 -17.78
N ASP A 179 -19.53 -11.85 -17.16
CA ASP A 179 -19.40 -12.15 -15.72
C ASP A 179 -19.33 -13.66 -15.53
N TYR A 180 -18.11 -14.21 -15.39
CA TYR A 180 -17.88 -15.64 -15.43
C TYR A 180 -16.72 -16.04 -14.49
N ARG A 181 -16.79 -17.26 -13.98
CA ARG A 181 -15.65 -17.85 -13.26
C ARG A 181 -14.58 -18.28 -14.25
N VAL A 182 -13.35 -18.17 -13.81
CA VAL A 182 -12.16 -18.55 -14.58
C VAL A 182 -11.27 -19.47 -13.78
N ARG A 183 -10.57 -20.37 -14.46
CA ARG A 183 -9.48 -21.16 -13.94
C ARG A 183 -8.17 -20.64 -14.54
N MET A 184 -7.25 -20.26 -13.68
CA MET A 184 -5.95 -19.71 -14.05
C MET A 184 -4.84 -20.67 -13.61
N LYS A 185 -3.82 -20.82 -14.43
CA LYS A 185 -2.64 -21.63 -14.11
C LYS A 185 -1.67 -20.84 -13.25
N VAL A 186 -1.16 -21.45 -12.18
CA VAL A 186 -0.04 -20.88 -11.42
C VAL A 186 1.25 -21.16 -12.16
N SER A 187 2.09 -20.15 -12.33
CA SER A 187 3.34 -20.29 -13.08
C SER A 187 4.27 -21.33 -12.42
N PRO A 188 5.02 -22.10 -13.22
CA PRO A 188 6.00 -23.06 -12.66
C PRO A 188 7.03 -22.37 -11.77
N GLN A 189 7.42 -21.14 -12.09
CA GLN A 189 8.35 -20.36 -11.29
C GLN A 189 7.78 -20.00 -9.91
N ALA A 190 6.52 -19.59 -9.83
CA ALA A 190 5.85 -19.31 -8.55
C ALA A 190 5.75 -20.59 -7.69
N ARG A 191 5.40 -21.73 -8.30
CA ARG A 191 5.35 -23.02 -7.60
C ARG A 191 6.71 -23.55 -7.17
N LYS A 192 7.77 -23.26 -7.92
CA LYS A 192 9.15 -23.56 -7.49
C LYS A 192 9.55 -22.73 -6.26
N ALA A 193 9.16 -21.47 -6.22
CA ALA A 193 9.43 -20.57 -5.09
C ALA A 193 8.56 -20.89 -3.87
N ASN A 194 7.31 -21.34 -4.08
CA ASN A 194 6.40 -21.78 -3.03
C ASN A 194 5.65 -23.06 -3.46
N PRO A 195 6.15 -24.25 -3.07
CA PRO A 195 5.56 -25.54 -3.42
C PRO A 195 4.13 -25.77 -2.87
N ALA A 196 3.71 -25.00 -1.86
CA ALA A 196 2.34 -25.07 -1.32
C ALA A 196 1.28 -24.48 -2.25
N LEU A 197 1.69 -23.74 -3.30
CA LEU A 197 0.76 -23.19 -4.27
C LEU A 197 0.13 -24.29 -5.14
N PRO A 198 -1.21 -24.23 -5.39
CA PRO A 198 -1.89 -25.18 -6.26
C PRO A 198 -1.43 -25.02 -7.71
N ALA A 199 -1.66 -26.03 -8.54
CA ALA A 199 -1.39 -25.95 -9.98
C ALA A 199 -2.31 -24.93 -10.68
N TYR A 200 -3.54 -24.83 -10.21
CA TYR A 200 -4.59 -23.94 -10.71
C TYR A 200 -5.30 -23.25 -9.56
N TRP A 201 -5.85 -22.07 -9.84
CA TRP A 201 -6.68 -21.31 -8.92
C TRP A 201 -7.87 -20.71 -9.65
N GLN A 202 -8.90 -20.37 -8.92
CA GLN A 202 -10.14 -19.82 -9.47
C GLN A 202 -10.29 -18.35 -9.09
N ALA A 203 -10.88 -17.60 -10.02
CA ALA A 203 -11.30 -16.22 -9.85
C ALA A 203 -12.61 -16.02 -10.59
N ARG A 204 -13.30 -14.92 -10.31
CA ARG A 204 -14.39 -14.42 -11.12
C ARG A 204 -13.87 -13.26 -11.95
N ALA A 205 -14.13 -13.30 -13.24
CA ALA A 205 -13.78 -12.27 -14.21
C ALA A 205 -15.04 -11.47 -14.58
N ILE A 206 -14.95 -10.15 -14.44
CA ILE A 206 -16.04 -9.21 -14.72
C ILE A 206 -15.55 -8.23 -15.78
N GLU A 207 -16.20 -8.22 -16.94
CA GLU A 207 -15.91 -7.27 -18.01
C GLU A 207 -16.62 -5.95 -17.72
N ILE A 208 -15.87 -4.87 -17.65
CA ILE A 208 -16.39 -3.53 -17.41
C ILE A 208 -15.97 -2.58 -18.54
N VAL A 209 -16.78 -1.55 -18.74
CA VAL A 209 -16.41 -0.40 -19.57
C VAL A 209 -16.18 0.78 -18.64
N SER A 210 -14.97 1.33 -18.66
CA SER A 210 -14.64 2.50 -17.85
C SER A 210 -15.39 3.75 -18.35
N ARG A 211 -15.44 4.81 -17.53
CA ARG A 211 -16.04 6.11 -17.90
C ARG A 211 -15.47 6.70 -19.20
N HIS A 212 -14.26 6.29 -19.58
CA HIS A 212 -13.58 6.71 -20.81
C HIS A 212 -13.75 5.71 -21.98
N GLY A 213 -14.72 4.80 -21.88
CA GLY A 213 -15.00 3.82 -22.94
C GLY A 213 -14.00 2.67 -23.06
N GLN A 214 -13.00 2.57 -22.18
CA GLN A 214 -12.02 1.49 -22.22
C GLN A 214 -12.59 0.21 -21.59
N ARG A 215 -12.50 -0.89 -22.31
CA ARG A 215 -12.83 -2.21 -21.79
C ARG A 215 -11.72 -2.69 -20.85
N ARG A 216 -12.11 -3.20 -19.70
CA ARG A 216 -11.22 -3.81 -18.70
C ARG A 216 -11.86 -5.07 -18.13
N ILE A 217 -11.05 -5.99 -17.71
CA ILE A 217 -11.50 -7.19 -16.99
C ILE A 217 -11.00 -7.08 -15.57
N LEU A 218 -11.91 -7.14 -14.61
CA LEU A 218 -11.62 -7.23 -13.20
C LEU A 218 -11.64 -8.69 -12.78
N LEU A 219 -10.65 -9.11 -12.02
CA LEU A 219 -10.59 -10.42 -11.38
C LEU A 219 -10.84 -10.25 -9.87
N THR A 220 -11.61 -11.18 -9.28
CA THR A 220 -11.92 -11.14 -7.84
C THR A 220 -12.09 -12.54 -7.26
N SER A 221 -11.87 -12.66 -5.96
CA SER A 221 -12.19 -13.85 -5.16
C SER A 221 -13.67 -13.94 -4.77
N LEU A 222 -14.49 -12.92 -5.04
CA LEU A 222 -15.93 -12.90 -4.78
C LEU A 222 -16.69 -13.68 -5.86
N LEU A 223 -16.76 -15.00 -5.72
CA LEU A 223 -17.22 -15.91 -6.79
C LEU A 223 -18.74 -15.94 -6.96
N ASP A 224 -19.52 -15.67 -5.93
CA ASP A 224 -21.00 -15.69 -5.99
C ASP A 224 -21.54 -14.38 -6.59
N ALA A 225 -22.05 -14.46 -7.83
CA ALA A 225 -22.61 -13.32 -8.54
C ALA A 225 -23.92 -12.79 -7.94
N LYS A 226 -24.67 -13.62 -7.20
CA LYS A 226 -25.91 -13.19 -6.53
C LYS A 226 -25.61 -12.41 -5.26
N ALA A 227 -24.65 -12.90 -4.46
CA ALA A 227 -24.20 -12.20 -3.25
C ALA A 227 -23.44 -10.91 -3.58
N TRP A 228 -22.71 -10.88 -4.68
CA TRP A 228 -21.81 -9.81 -5.08
C TRP A 228 -22.08 -9.34 -6.51
N PRO A 229 -23.04 -8.43 -6.76
CA PRO A 229 -23.38 -7.96 -8.10
C PRO A 229 -22.18 -7.30 -8.80
N ALA A 230 -22.02 -7.60 -10.10
CA ALA A 230 -20.89 -7.12 -10.91
C ALA A 230 -20.75 -5.59 -10.97
N ASN A 231 -21.89 -4.88 -11.07
CA ASN A 231 -21.92 -3.42 -11.07
C ASN A 231 -21.41 -2.83 -9.75
N GLU A 232 -21.74 -3.44 -8.62
CA GLU A 232 -21.23 -2.99 -7.31
C GLU A 232 -19.73 -3.25 -7.18
N ILE A 233 -19.24 -4.43 -7.63
CA ILE A 233 -17.79 -4.72 -7.64
C ILE A 233 -17.04 -3.70 -8.50
N ALA A 234 -17.58 -3.34 -9.67
CA ALA A 234 -16.99 -2.31 -10.53
C ALA A 234 -16.89 -0.96 -9.81
N GLN A 235 -17.92 -0.56 -9.06
CA GLN A 235 -17.90 0.65 -8.24
C GLN A 235 -16.82 0.60 -7.15
N GLN A 236 -16.59 -0.57 -6.51
CA GLN A 236 -15.52 -0.69 -5.52
C GLN A 236 -14.14 -0.49 -6.17
N TYR A 237 -13.95 -0.98 -7.39
CA TYR A 237 -12.70 -0.77 -8.10
C TYR A 237 -12.46 0.71 -8.47
N GLU A 238 -13.50 1.43 -8.85
CA GLU A 238 -13.39 2.86 -9.17
C GLU A 238 -12.92 3.69 -7.97
N GLN A 239 -13.24 3.28 -6.74
CA GLN A 239 -12.80 3.96 -5.52
C GLN A 239 -11.27 3.90 -5.31
N ARG A 240 -10.56 3.00 -6.00
CA ARG A 240 -9.09 2.98 -5.98
C ARG A 240 -8.46 4.34 -6.33
N TRP A 241 -9.14 5.12 -7.16
CA TRP A 241 -8.67 6.47 -7.52
C TRP A 241 -8.43 7.39 -6.30
N HIS A 242 -9.11 7.16 -5.19
CA HIS A 242 -8.90 7.93 -3.96
C HIS A 242 -7.50 7.76 -3.37
N ILE A 243 -6.80 6.64 -3.62
CA ILE A 243 -5.42 6.44 -3.17
C ILE A 243 -4.46 7.39 -3.87
N GLU A 244 -4.65 7.61 -5.17
CA GLU A 244 -3.82 8.55 -5.93
C GLU A 244 -3.97 9.97 -5.37
N THR A 245 -5.17 10.30 -4.88
CA THR A 245 -5.44 11.55 -4.15
C THR A 245 -4.72 11.58 -2.81
N SER A 246 -4.82 10.53 -2.00
CA SER A 246 -4.12 10.43 -0.71
C SER A 246 -2.60 10.57 -0.85
N TYR A 247 -2.00 9.95 -1.85
CA TYR A 247 -0.57 10.13 -2.11
C TYR A 247 -0.21 11.54 -2.57
N ARG A 248 -1.08 12.19 -3.32
CA ARG A 248 -0.90 13.58 -3.71
C ARG A 248 -0.94 14.49 -2.50
N GLU A 249 -1.92 14.32 -1.62
CA GLU A 249 -2.04 15.05 -0.35
C GLU A 249 -0.79 14.85 0.52
N LEU A 250 -0.39 13.62 0.75
CA LEU A 250 0.81 13.29 1.52
C LEU A 250 2.06 13.95 0.94
N LYS A 251 2.23 13.93 -0.39
CA LYS A 251 3.41 14.49 -1.04
C LYS A 251 3.38 16.01 -1.12
N GLN A 252 2.26 16.60 -1.48
CA GLN A 252 2.17 18.02 -1.74
C GLN A 252 1.92 18.84 -0.47
N GLU A 253 1.07 18.35 0.41
CA GLU A 253 0.66 19.10 1.61
C GLU A 253 1.58 18.81 2.79
N MET A 254 1.94 17.53 3.03
CA MET A 254 2.76 17.17 4.17
C MET A 254 4.27 17.39 3.95
N LEU A 255 4.78 17.09 2.74
CA LEU A 255 6.21 17.21 2.43
C LEU A 255 6.55 18.53 1.69
N GLY A 256 5.55 19.32 1.30
CA GLY A 256 5.70 20.54 0.56
C GLY A 256 6.17 20.34 -0.89
N ALA A 257 6.36 21.42 -1.62
CA ALA A 257 6.69 21.39 -3.05
C ALA A 257 8.01 20.66 -3.39
N GLY A 258 8.92 20.53 -2.42
CA GLY A 258 10.20 19.84 -2.60
C GLY A 258 10.09 18.32 -2.59
N LEU A 259 8.99 17.75 -2.06
CA LEU A 259 8.75 16.29 -1.98
C LEU A 259 9.93 15.49 -1.39
N THR A 260 10.77 16.12 -0.58
CA THR A 260 12.04 15.56 -0.13
C THR A 260 12.07 15.47 1.39
N LEU A 261 12.31 14.25 1.89
CA LEU A 261 12.62 14.01 3.29
C LEU A 261 13.95 14.69 3.65
N ARG A 262 13.98 15.36 4.78
CA ARG A 262 15.12 16.25 5.17
C ARG A 262 16.24 15.51 5.89
N SER A 263 15.94 14.32 6.41
CA SER A 263 16.90 13.54 7.20
C SER A 263 18.08 13.05 6.38
N GLY A 264 19.29 13.19 6.90
CA GLY A 264 20.54 12.88 6.21
C GLY A 264 21.04 11.45 6.38
N SER A 265 20.41 10.62 7.23
CA SER A 265 20.80 9.23 7.43
C SER A 265 19.58 8.29 7.28
N PRO A 266 19.78 7.03 6.86
CA PRO A 266 18.68 6.07 6.68
C PRO A 266 17.81 5.87 7.91
N GLN A 267 18.41 5.83 9.09
CA GLN A 267 17.69 5.67 10.36
C GLN A 267 16.75 6.84 10.63
N THR A 268 17.23 8.07 10.47
CA THR A 268 16.42 9.27 10.70
C THR A 268 15.40 9.51 9.58
N VAL A 269 15.70 9.10 8.35
CA VAL A 269 14.71 9.06 7.25
C VAL A 269 13.54 8.14 7.60
N ARG A 270 13.80 6.96 8.13
CA ARG A 270 12.73 6.04 8.54
C ARG A 270 11.86 6.63 9.66
N GLN A 271 12.45 7.31 10.62
CA GLN A 271 11.70 8.04 11.66
C GLN A 271 10.84 9.14 11.07
N GLU A 272 11.38 9.92 10.13
CA GLU A 272 10.67 11.01 9.47
C GLU A 272 9.47 10.47 8.67
N VAL A 273 9.62 9.34 7.97
CA VAL A 273 8.51 8.71 7.26
C VAL A 273 7.39 8.32 8.23
N TRP A 274 7.70 7.63 9.33
CA TRP A 274 6.68 7.27 10.32
C TRP A 274 5.99 8.51 10.92
N GLY A 275 6.75 9.58 11.18
CA GLY A 275 6.19 10.85 11.65
C GLY A 275 5.23 11.47 10.64
N VAL A 276 5.59 11.49 9.36
CA VAL A 276 4.73 11.99 8.28
C VAL A 276 3.46 11.16 8.13
N LEU A 277 3.56 9.83 8.17
CA LEU A 277 2.40 8.93 8.07
C LEU A 277 1.46 9.09 9.26
N LEU A 278 2.01 9.25 10.46
CA LEU A 278 1.23 9.51 11.67
C LEU A 278 0.49 10.86 11.58
N ALA A 279 1.20 11.91 11.18
CA ALA A 279 0.63 13.25 11.01
C ALA A 279 -0.44 13.30 9.90
N TYR A 280 -0.30 12.49 8.85
CA TYR A 280 -1.32 12.37 7.80
C TYR A 280 -2.63 11.79 8.33
N ASN A 281 -2.58 10.88 9.28
CA ASN A 281 -3.76 10.26 9.87
C ASN A 281 -4.43 11.13 10.98
N LEU A 282 -3.79 12.19 11.45
CA LEU A 282 -4.33 13.11 12.47
C LEU A 282 -5.26 14.16 11.88
#